data_3cd8bd39cb81cdab11518ea7c457cac6
#
_entry.id   3cd8bd39cb81cdab11518ea7c457cac6
#
_cell.length_a   1.000
_cell.length_b   1.000
_cell.length_c   1.000
_cell.angle_alpha   90.00
_cell.angle_beta   90.00
_cell.angle_gamma   90.00
#
_symmetry.space_group_name_H-M   'P 1'
#
loop_
_entity.id
_entity.type
_entity.pdbx_description
1 polymer ?
#
loop_
_entity_poly.entity_id
_entity_poly.type
_entity_poly.pdbx_seq_one_letter_code
_entity_poly.pdbx_strand_id
1 'polypeptide(L)'
;LTAEVDETSRIAFLDVLRGVALFGILLVNVFSFGADYPAWSGIADQLVWQVKHVLFETKFWTLYSLLFGMGFFLQTQSSGYTTARSLRRLGVLMVFGCLHALLFEGDILMLYAELGLLLLLLFRLPTKWLLSLALLLLLS
;
A
#
# COMPACT_ATOMS: atom_id res chain seq x y z
N LEU A 1 -28.59 16.39 0.67
CA LEU A 1 -27.66 17.09 -0.26
C LEU A 1 -26.27 17.32 0.37
N THR A 2 -26.19 17.79 1.62
CA THR A 2 -24.90 18.05 2.28
C THR A 2 -24.12 16.79 2.65
N ALA A 3 -24.78 15.72 3.08
CA ALA A 3 -24.13 14.45 3.45
C ALA A 3 -23.58 13.70 2.23
N GLU A 4 -24.30 13.74 1.11
CA GLU A 4 -23.87 13.06 -0.14
C GLU A 4 -22.67 13.76 -0.78
N VAL A 5 -22.61 15.09 -0.73
CA VAL A 5 -21.46 15.87 -1.20
C VAL A 5 -20.22 15.60 -0.35
N ASP A 6 -20.37 15.44 0.98
CA ASP A 6 -19.25 15.15 1.90
C ASP A 6 -18.69 13.74 1.66
N GLU A 7 -19.53 12.74 1.39
CA GLU A 7 -19.06 11.38 1.11
C GLU A 7 -18.30 11.29 -0.22
N THR A 8 -18.78 11.94 -1.27
CA THR A 8 -18.11 11.99 -2.57
C THR A 8 -16.76 12.70 -2.48
N SER A 9 -16.67 13.80 -1.73
CA SER A 9 -15.43 14.54 -1.54
C SER A 9 -14.39 13.75 -0.74
N ARG A 10 -14.82 12.97 0.26
CA ARG A 10 -13.94 12.08 1.03
C ARG A 10 -13.35 10.98 0.17
N ILE A 11 -14.14 10.35 -0.69
CA ILE A 11 -13.65 9.30 -1.60
C ILE A 11 -12.65 9.88 -2.58
N ALA A 12 -12.95 11.03 -3.19
CA ALA A 12 -12.04 11.71 -4.10
C ALA A 12 -10.71 12.09 -3.41
N PHE A 13 -10.75 12.56 -2.17
CA PHE A 13 -9.55 12.87 -1.39
C PHE A 13 -8.67 11.63 -1.16
N LEU A 14 -9.27 10.49 -0.82
CA LEU A 14 -8.52 9.23 -0.65
C LEU A 14 -7.87 8.76 -1.95
N ASP A 15 -8.53 8.94 -3.08
CA ASP A 15 -7.98 8.57 -4.39
C ASP A 15 -6.82 9.48 -4.80
N VAL A 16 -6.90 10.79 -4.50
CA VAL A 16 -5.78 11.73 -4.67
C VAL A 16 -4.60 11.32 -3.78
N LEU A 17 -4.83 11.00 -2.50
CA LEU A 17 -3.76 10.53 -1.60
C LEU A 17 -3.11 9.24 -2.08
N ARG A 18 -3.88 8.30 -2.64
CA ARG A 18 -3.32 7.08 -3.24
C ARG A 18 -2.44 7.40 -4.43
N GLY A 19 -2.87 8.32 -5.30
CA GLY A 19 -2.08 8.79 -6.43
C GLY A 19 -0.75 9.41 -5.98
N VAL A 20 -0.79 10.28 -4.97
CA VAL A 20 0.42 10.89 -4.39
C VAL A 20 1.34 9.83 -3.76
N ALA A 21 0.77 8.87 -3.01
CA ALA A 21 1.56 7.79 -2.41
C ALA A 21 2.23 6.91 -3.46
N LEU A 22 1.51 6.51 -4.51
CA LEU A 22 2.07 5.73 -5.63
C LEU A 22 3.17 6.51 -6.37
N PHE A 23 2.94 7.79 -6.62
CA PHE A 23 3.96 8.65 -7.25
C PHE A 23 5.21 8.77 -6.38
N GLY A 24 5.04 8.93 -5.06
CA GLY A 24 6.15 8.95 -4.10
C GLY A 24 6.94 7.63 -4.08
N ILE A 25 6.24 6.49 -4.10
CA ILE A 25 6.86 5.16 -4.20
C ILE A 25 7.64 5.02 -5.51
N LEU A 26 7.06 5.47 -6.63
CA LEU A 26 7.74 5.44 -7.93
C LEU A 26 9.03 6.28 -7.91
N LEU A 27 8.97 7.51 -7.37
CA LEU A 27 10.16 8.37 -7.26
C LEU A 27 11.25 7.73 -6.43
N VAL A 28 10.90 7.09 -5.31
CA VAL A 28 11.87 6.41 -4.44
C VAL A 28 12.50 5.22 -5.15
N ASN A 29 11.69 4.46 -5.90
CA ASN A 29 12.14 3.24 -6.58
C ASN A 29 12.87 3.53 -7.90
N VAL A 30 12.67 4.69 -8.52
CA VAL A 30 13.32 5.05 -9.81
C VAL A 30 14.85 4.97 -9.70
N PHE A 31 15.41 5.27 -8.53
CA PHE A 31 16.84 5.15 -8.28
C PHE A 31 17.33 3.69 -8.20
N SER A 32 16.41 2.75 -8.02
CA SER A 32 16.73 1.31 -7.98
C SER A 32 16.65 0.65 -9.37
N PHE A 33 16.12 1.37 -10.38
CA PHE A 33 16.07 0.89 -11.74
C PHE A 33 17.40 1.13 -12.48
N GLY A 34 18.24 0.10 -12.52
CA GLY A 34 19.39 0.05 -13.44
C GLY A 34 20.61 0.89 -13.05
N ALA A 35 20.70 1.33 -11.84
CA ALA A 35 21.91 1.96 -11.36
C ALA A 35 22.80 0.91 -10.65
N ASP A 36 23.90 0.54 -11.28
CA ASP A 36 25.09 0.20 -10.52
C ASP A 36 25.40 1.42 -9.66
N TYR A 37 25.01 1.39 -8.39
CA TYR A 37 25.28 2.49 -7.48
C TYR A 37 26.80 2.71 -7.47
N PRO A 38 27.30 3.89 -7.90
CA PRO A 38 28.70 4.22 -7.65
C PRO A 38 28.90 4.03 -6.16
N ALA A 39 30.04 3.46 -5.77
CA ALA A 39 30.35 3.20 -4.37
C ALA A 39 30.22 4.50 -3.57
N TRP A 40 29.04 4.70 -2.99
CA TRP A 40 28.66 5.88 -2.20
C TRP A 40 29.45 5.78 -0.90
N SER A 41 30.67 6.29 -0.89
CA SER A 41 31.64 6.16 0.20
C SER A 41 31.75 7.41 1.06
N GLY A 42 31.12 8.51 0.62
CA GLY A 42 31.17 9.78 1.33
C GLY A 42 30.15 9.86 2.47
N ILE A 43 30.46 10.62 3.53
CA ILE A 43 29.54 10.90 4.64
C ILE A 43 28.26 11.60 4.10
N ALA A 44 28.39 12.50 3.12
CA ALA A 44 27.27 13.18 2.49
C ALA A 44 26.34 12.18 1.79
N ASP A 45 26.88 11.18 1.10
CA ASP A 45 26.12 10.15 0.41
C ASP A 45 25.33 9.29 1.39
N GLN A 46 25.95 8.88 2.49
CA GLN A 46 25.29 8.11 3.55
C GLN A 46 24.13 8.91 4.18
N LEU A 47 24.34 10.21 4.41
CA LEU A 47 23.28 11.08 4.94
C LEU A 47 22.11 11.20 3.95
N VAL A 48 22.37 11.42 2.67
CA VAL A 48 21.34 11.48 1.63
C VAL A 48 20.58 10.16 1.55
N TRP A 49 21.29 9.02 1.61
CA TRP A 49 20.65 7.70 1.61
C TRP A 49 19.74 7.50 2.82
N GLN A 50 20.20 7.85 4.03
CA GLN A 50 19.40 7.75 5.26
C GLN A 50 18.19 8.67 5.21
N VAL A 51 18.34 9.91 4.77
CA VAL A 51 17.23 10.87 4.61
C VAL A 51 16.20 10.34 3.61
N LYS A 52 16.65 9.83 2.45
CA LYS A 52 15.77 9.19 1.47
C LYS A 52 14.98 8.03 2.10
N HIS A 53 15.69 7.11 2.78
CA HIS A 53 15.07 5.91 3.35
C HIS A 53 14.07 6.25 4.45
N VAL A 54 14.46 7.09 5.42
CA VAL A 54 13.62 7.39 6.60
C VAL A 54 12.48 8.35 6.28
N LEU A 55 12.72 9.41 5.48
CA LEU A 55 11.72 10.45 5.25
C LEU A 55 10.78 10.13 4.08
N PHE A 56 11.27 9.42 3.08
CA PHE A 56 10.46 9.17 1.87
C PHE A 56 9.99 7.71 1.79
N GLU A 57 10.90 6.76 1.76
CA GLU A 57 10.57 5.37 1.50
C GLU A 57 9.60 4.80 2.54
N THR A 58 9.95 4.84 3.82
CA THR A 58 9.08 4.37 4.91
C THR A 58 7.75 5.12 4.97
N LYS A 59 7.74 6.44 4.74
CA LYS A 59 6.50 7.23 4.83
C LYS A 59 5.53 6.94 3.71
N PHE A 60 6.00 6.82 2.47
CA PHE A 60 5.12 6.49 1.35
C PHE A 60 4.60 5.06 1.43
N TRP A 61 5.41 4.11 1.88
CA TRP A 61 4.95 2.74 2.08
C TRP A 61 3.90 2.63 3.19
N THR A 62 4.12 3.31 4.32
CA THR A 62 3.15 3.36 5.42
C THR A 62 1.84 4.03 4.97
N LEU A 63 1.93 5.18 4.28
CA LEU A 63 0.77 5.89 3.76
C LEU A 63 -0.03 5.00 2.79
N TYR A 64 0.66 4.35 1.85
CA TYR A 64 0.00 3.48 0.88
C TYR A 64 -0.66 2.28 1.55
N SER A 65 -0.01 1.65 2.53
CA SER A 65 -0.57 0.54 3.31
C SER A 65 -1.84 0.94 4.06
N LEU A 66 -1.83 2.11 4.70
CA LEU A 66 -3.01 2.66 5.37
C LEU A 66 -4.16 2.92 4.39
N LEU A 67 -3.85 3.54 3.25
CA LEU A 67 -4.84 3.84 2.21
C LEU A 67 -5.37 2.56 1.56
N PHE A 68 -4.55 1.53 1.41
CA PHE A 68 -4.98 0.22 0.93
C PHE A 68 -5.98 -0.42 1.91
N GLY A 69 -5.64 -0.49 3.20
CA GLY A 69 -6.52 -1.04 4.23
C GLY A 69 -7.83 -0.25 4.37
N MET A 70 -7.76 1.08 4.36
CA MET A 70 -8.95 1.95 4.39
C MET A 70 -9.84 1.76 3.16
N GLY A 71 -9.25 1.69 1.97
CA GLY A 71 -10.00 1.45 0.75
C GLY A 71 -10.63 0.07 0.70
N PHE A 72 -9.96 -0.93 1.25
CA PHE A 72 -10.50 -2.25 1.41
C PHE A 72 -11.72 -2.24 2.35
N PHE A 73 -11.61 -1.54 3.51
CA PHE A 73 -12.73 -1.36 4.44
C PHE A 73 -13.92 -0.65 3.79
N LEU A 74 -13.71 0.49 3.13
CA LEU A 74 -14.79 1.23 2.44
C LEU A 74 -15.48 0.38 1.37
N GLN A 75 -14.72 -0.46 0.66
CA GLN A 75 -15.29 -1.39 -0.30
C GLN A 75 -16.24 -2.39 0.36
N THR A 76 -15.92 -2.88 1.57
CA THR A 76 -16.80 -3.82 2.30
C THR A 76 -18.09 -3.18 2.79
N GLN A 77 -18.09 -1.86 2.98
CA GLN A 77 -19.28 -1.09 3.40
C GLN A 77 -20.20 -0.71 2.22
N SER A 78 -19.73 -0.87 0.99
CA SER A 78 -20.51 -0.56 -0.20
C SER A 78 -21.71 -1.50 -0.37
N SER A 79 -22.88 -0.96 -0.73
CA SER A 79 -24.11 -1.73 -0.99
C SER A 79 -23.97 -2.80 -2.08
N GLY A 80 -22.99 -2.65 -2.98
CA GLY A 80 -22.66 -3.61 -4.02
C GLY A 80 -21.53 -4.59 -3.66
N TYR A 81 -21.16 -4.69 -2.39
CA TYR A 81 -20.05 -5.56 -1.96
C TYR A 81 -20.39 -7.04 -2.21
N THR A 82 -19.44 -7.74 -2.83
CA THR A 82 -19.43 -9.20 -2.89
C THR A 82 -18.00 -9.71 -2.73
N THR A 83 -17.82 -10.76 -1.94
CA THR A 83 -16.51 -11.40 -1.76
C THR A 83 -15.90 -11.84 -3.10
N ALA A 84 -16.73 -12.31 -4.04
CA ALA A 84 -16.29 -12.69 -5.38
C ALA A 84 -15.68 -11.51 -6.16
N ARG A 85 -16.24 -10.30 -6.01
CA ARG A 85 -15.69 -9.09 -6.64
C ARG A 85 -14.32 -8.73 -6.06
N SER A 86 -14.18 -8.82 -4.73
CA SER A 86 -12.89 -8.58 -4.06
C SER A 86 -11.85 -9.62 -4.47
N LEU A 87 -12.20 -10.90 -4.50
CA LEU A 87 -11.30 -11.97 -4.96
C LEU A 87 -10.86 -11.75 -6.42
N ARG A 88 -11.78 -11.36 -7.31
CA ARG A 88 -11.43 -11.07 -8.70
C ARG A 88 -10.45 -9.91 -8.82
N ARG A 89 -10.66 -8.83 -8.04
CA ARG A 89 -9.74 -7.67 -8.01
C ARG A 89 -8.35 -8.05 -7.49
N LEU A 90 -8.30 -8.81 -6.39
CA LEU A 90 -7.04 -9.30 -5.82
C LEU A 90 -6.35 -10.28 -6.77
N GLY A 91 -7.10 -11.14 -7.45
CA GLY A 91 -6.56 -12.04 -8.48
C GLY A 91 -5.93 -11.28 -9.65
N VAL A 92 -6.59 -10.24 -10.14
CA VAL A 92 -6.02 -9.36 -11.19
C VAL A 92 -4.76 -8.67 -10.67
N LEU A 93 -4.80 -8.13 -9.44
CA LEU A 93 -3.63 -7.51 -8.81
C LEU A 93 -2.47 -8.50 -8.67
N MET A 94 -2.75 -9.75 -8.28
CA MET A 94 -1.76 -10.83 -8.20
C MET A 94 -1.12 -11.14 -9.55
N VAL A 95 -1.92 -11.24 -10.62
CA VAL A 95 -1.41 -11.47 -11.97
C VAL A 95 -0.48 -10.34 -12.40
N PHE A 96 -0.89 -9.08 -12.20
CA PHE A 96 -0.04 -7.93 -12.49
C PHE A 96 1.22 -7.92 -11.61
N GLY A 97 1.11 -8.27 -10.31
CA GLY A 97 2.25 -8.41 -9.41
C GLY A 97 3.25 -9.47 -9.90
N CYS A 98 2.78 -10.65 -10.29
CA CYS A 98 3.63 -11.70 -10.85
C CYS A 98 4.35 -11.24 -12.13
N LEU A 99 3.63 -10.56 -13.05
CA LEU A 99 4.24 -10.02 -14.27
C LEU A 99 5.27 -8.94 -13.96
N HIS A 100 4.99 -8.07 -12.99
CA HIS A 100 5.90 -7.01 -12.57
C HIS A 100 7.13 -7.57 -11.85
N ALA A 101 6.96 -8.59 -11.01
CA ALA A 101 8.05 -9.26 -10.30
C ALA A 101 9.05 -9.95 -11.25
N LEU A 102 8.64 -10.34 -12.44
CA LEU A 102 9.54 -10.85 -13.48
C LEU A 102 10.51 -9.79 -14.02
N LEU A 103 10.15 -8.51 -13.90
CA LEU A 103 10.91 -7.38 -14.42
C LEU A 103 11.61 -6.59 -13.30
N PHE A 104 11.11 -6.68 -12.06
CA PHE A 104 11.58 -5.89 -10.95
C PHE A 104 11.47 -6.65 -9.62
N GLU A 105 12.60 -6.86 -8.94
CA GLU A 105 12.69 -7.64 -7.69
C GLU A 105 11.98 -6.98 -6.49
N GLY A 106 11.77 -5.67 -6.53
CA GLY A 106 11.08 -4.89 -5.49
C GLY A 106 9.56 -4.81 -5.66
N ASP A 107 8.90 -5.89 -6.13
CA ASP A 107 7.46 -5.86 -6.39
C ASP A 107 6.61 -5.72 -5.13
N ILE A 108 5.76 -4.70 -5.13
CA ILE A 108 4.82 -4.40 -4.04
C ILE A 108 3.41 -4.92 -4.35
N LEU A 109 3.07 -5.07 -5.63
CA LEU A 109 1.72 -5.45 -6.06
C LEU A 109 1.36 -6.85 -5.59
N MET A 110 2.28 -7.78 -5.72
CA MET A 110 2.13 -9.16 -5.25
C MET A 110 1.91 -9.19 -3.74
N LEU A 111 2.74 -8.46 -2.98
CA LEU A 111 2.61 -8.34 -1.52
C LEU A 111 1.22 -7.79 -1.12
N TYR A 112 0.74 -6.73 -1.79
CA TYR A 112 -0.60 -6.20 -1.50
C TYR A 112 -1.74 -7.13 -1.92
N ALA A 113 -1.56 -7.94 -2.95
CA ALA A 113 -2.54 -8.95 -3.30
C ALA A 113 -2.64 -10.04 -2.20
N GLU A 114 -1.51 -10.50 -1.68
CA GLU A 114 -1.43 -11.46 -0.57
C GLU A 114 -2.03 -10.89 0.72
N LEU A 115 -1.64 -9.66 1.09
CA LEU A 115 -2.21 -8.97 2.25
C LEU A 115 -3.71 -8.73 2.10
N GLY A 116 -4.18 -8.43 0.89
CA GLY A 116 -5.61 -8.30 0.60
C GLY A 116 -6.37 -9.61 0.78
N LEU A 117 -5.80 -10.74 0.39
CA LEU A 117 -6.37 -12.07 0.65
C LEU A 117 -6.41 -12.37 2.15
N LEU A 118 -5.34 -12.05 2.86
CA LEU A 118 -5.30 -12.17 4.32
C LEU A 118 -6.36 -11.29 4.99
N LEU A 119 -6.52 -10.04 4.54
CA LEU A 119 -7.56 -9.15 5.04
C LEU A 119 -8.96 -9.71 4.83
N LEU A 120 -9.25 -10.36 3.68
CA LEU A 120 -10.54 -11.02 3.45
C LEU A 120 -10.86 -12.10 4.49
N LEU A 121 -9.85 -12.82 4.94
CA LEU A 121 -9.99 -13.81 6.00
C LEU A 121 -10.16 -13.15 7.37
N LEU A 122 -9.34 -12.17 7.67
CA LEU A 122 -9.33 -11.45 8.94
C LEU A 122 -10.60 -10.61 9.16
N PHE A 123 -11.24 -10.13 8.09
CA PHE A 123 -12.48 -9.34 8.18
C PHE A 123 -13.65 -10.10 8.85
N ARG A 124 -13.55 -11.42 8.95
CA ARG A 124 -14.53 -12.25 9.67
C ARG A 124 -14.30 -12.26 11.19
N LEU A 125 -13.16 -11.75 11.64
CA LEU A 125 -12.84 -11.68 13.06
C LEU A 125 -13.46 -10.44 13.71
N PRO A 126 -13.90 -10.55 14.98
CA PRO A 126 -14.36 -9.37 15.72
C PRO A 126 -13.22 -8.38 15.93
N THR A 127 -13.55 -7.08 15.93
CA THR A 127 -12.61 -5.95 15.99
C THR A 127 -11.58 -6.08 17.12
N LYS A 128 -11.94 -6.63 18.25
CA LYS A 128 -11.03 -6.84 19.38
C LYS A 128 -9.82 -7.72 19.04
N TRP A 129 -10.03 -8.77 18.24
CA TRP A 129 -8.94 -9.67 17.81
C TRP A 129 -8.07 -9.01 16.75
N LEU A 130 -8.67 -8.20 15.86
CA LEU A 130 -7.91 -7.42 14.87
C LEU A 130 -7.01 -6.39 15.55
N LEU A 131 -7.51 -5.69 16.58
CA LEU A 131 -6.73 -4.74 17.36
C LEU A 131 -5.61 -5.42 18.13
N SER A 132 -5.88 -6.59 18.75
CA SER A 132 -4.85 -7.35 19.45
C SER A 132 -3.75 -7.83 18.51
N LEU A 133 -4.12 -8.30 17.32
CA LEU A 133 -3.15 -8.72 16.29
C LEU A 133 -2.32 -7.52 15.79
N ALA A 134 -2.97 -6.39 15.52
CA ALA A 134 -2.28 -5.18 15.09
C ALA A 134 -1.29 -4.69 16.16
N LEU A 135 -1.69 -4.69 17.43
CA LEU A 135 -0.81 -4.32 18.54
C LEU A 135 0.38 -5.27 18.66
N LEU A 136 0.14 -6.58 18.56
CA LEU A 136 1.20 -7.58 18.58
C LEU A 136 2.24 -7.36 17.47
N LEU A 137 1.77 -7.10 16.25
CA LEU A 137 2.63 -6.84 15.09
C LEU A 137 3.38 -5.51 15.16
N LEU A 138 2.85 -4.52 15.89
CA LEU A 138 3.53 -3.24 16.11
C LEU A 138 4.64 -3.33 17.18
N LEU A 139 4.55 -4.32 18.07
CA LEU A 139 5.51 -4.51 19.18
C LEU A 139 6.57 -5.57 18.85
N SER A 140 6.44 -6.27 17.72
CA SER A 140 7.41 -7.27 17.23
C SER A 140 8.50 -6.63 16.37
#